data_4cb770fb8fdc8281795f5c729824b4d6
#
_entry.id   4cb770fb8fdc8281795f5c729824b4d6
#
_cell.length_a   1.000
_cell.length_b   1.000
_cell.length_c   1.000
_cell.angle_alpha   90.00
_cell.angle_beta   90.00
_cell.angle_gamma   90.00
#
_symmetry.space_group_name_H-M   'P 1'
#
loop_
_entity.id
_entity.type
_entity.pdbx_description
1 polymer ?
#
loop_
_entity_poly.entity_id
_entity_poly.type
_entity_poly.pdbx_seq_one_letter_code
_entity_poly.pdbx_strand_id
1 'polypeptide(L)'
;MNTRIHLFIPALCVLLLTACAAPRKADMSELRNSKPASILVLPPVNLSPDIRGSLTVLSTVTLPLAEAGYYVFPVALVDATFKENGLSLPDQMHEAPLAKLQSIFGADAVLYLTLEKYGSSYMVIDSQTVVSVKARLVDARTGTLLWQGQASASDAEGRDNNNGVLGVLLTSVIHQLASNIGNPGHQVAKVASARLLSPHNGGLLYGPRSPNYGKD
;
A
#
# COMPACT_ATOMS: atom_id res chain seq x y z
N MET A 1 26.17 48.17 -24.43
CA MET A 1 25.91 46.77 -24.86
C MET A 1 25.44 45.88 -23.67
N ASN A 2 24.97 46.45 -22.58
CA ASN A 2 24.63 45.71 -21.33
C ASN A 2 23.12 45.63 -21.01
N THR A 3 22.26 46.30 -21.75
CA THR A 3 20.82 46.41 -21.41
C THR A 3 19.98 45.17 -21.83
N ARG A 4 20.51 44.35 -22.72
CA ARG A 4 19.80 43.15 -23.18
C ARG A 4 19.95 41.91 -22.28
N ILE A 5 20.96 41.90 -21.41
CA ILE A 5 21.23 40.76 -20.51
C ILE A 5 20.26 40.75 -19.34
N HIS A 6 19.84 41.92 -18.84
CA HIS A 6 18.94 42.03 -17.66
C HIS A 6 17.49 41.59 -17.98
N LEU A 7 17.08 41.49 -19.26
CA LEU A 7 15.73 41.08 -19.65
C LEU A 7 15.60 39.54 -19.72
N PHE A 8 16.70 38.81 -19.91
CA PHE A 8 16.69 37.33 -20.00
C PHE A 8 16.65 36.64 -18.62
N ILE A 9 17.13 37.27 -17.59
CA ILE A 9 17.17 36.70 -16.23
C ILE A 9 15.75 36.53 -15.64
N PRO A 10 14.84 37.54 -15.70
CA PRO A 10 13.48 37.35 -15.18
C PRO A 10 12.65 36.35 -16.01
N ALA A 11 12.88 36.27 -17.33
CA ALA A 11 12.20 35.29 -18.18
C ALA A 11 12.60 33.85 -17.87
N LEU A 12 13.86 33.59 -17.50
CA LEU A 12 14.34 32.28 -17.11
C LEU A 12 13.80 31.86 -15.73
N CYS A 13 13.63 32.78 -14.77
CA CYS A 13 13.04 32.51 -13.46
C CYS A 13 11.55 32.13 -13.55
N VAL A 14 10.79 32.68 -14.48
CA VAL A 14 9.36 32.34 -14.69
C VAL A 14 9.18 30.92 -15.25
N LEU A 15 10.12 30.43 -16.06
CA LEU A 15 10.08 29.06 -16.60
C LEU A 15 10.36 27.99 -15.52
N LEU A 16 11.03 28.31 -14.44
CA LEU A 16 11.36 27.37 -13.36
C LEU A 16 10.20 27.14 -12.37
N LEU A 17 9.17 27.98 -12.37
CA LEU A 17 8.03 27.91 -11.46
C LEU A 17 6.94 26.92 -11.87
N THR A 18 7.00 26.32 -13.06
CA THR A 18 5.97 25.38 -13.56
C THR A 18 6.22 23.91 -13.22
N ALA A 19 7.23 23.59 -12.43
CA ALA A 19 7.64 22.21 -12.14
C ALA A 19 6.95 21.55 -10.93
N CYS A 20 5.97 22.19 -10.28
CA CYS A 20 5.13 21.53 -9.27
C CYS A 20 4.02 20.73 -9.97
N ALA A 21 4.34 19.53 -10.48
CA ALA A 21 3.33 18.58 -10.89
C ALA A 21 2.55 18.13 -9.63
N ALA A 22 1.29 18.53 -9.51
CA ALA A 22 0.39 18.02 -8.49
C ALA A 22 0.35 16.47 -8.59
N PRO A 23 0.32 15.73 -7.47
CA PRO A 23 0.23 14.28 -7.52
C PRO A 23 -1.01 13.88 -8.32
N ARG A 24 -0.80 13.13 -9.40
CA ARG A 24 -1.88 12.67 -10.27
C ARG A 24 -2.77 11.75 -9.45
N LYS A 25 -4.05 12.07 -9.30
CA LYS A 25 -5.00 11.13 -8.70
C LYS A 25 -4.94 9.81 -9.47
N ALA A 26 -4.86 8.70 -8.75
CA ALA A 26 -4.87 7.38 -9.38
C ALA A 26 -6.14 7.22 -10.22
N ASP A 27 -6.00 6.70 -11.44
CA ASP A 27 -7.14 6.39 -12.28
C ASP A 27 -7.85 5.15 -11.69
N MET A 28 -9.10 5.33 -11.30
CA MET A 28 -9.94 4.30 -10.69
C MET A 28 -11.01 3.77 -11.67
N SER A 29 -10.93 4.12 -12.95
CA SER A 29 -11.93 3.76 -13.97
C SER A 29 -12.08 2.25 -14.10
N GLU A 30 -10.97 1.52 -14.20
CA GLU A 30 -10.97 0.06 -14.33
C GLU A 30 -11.53 -0.63 -13.08
N LEU A 31 -11.23 -0.12 -11.88
CA LEU A 31 -11.77 -0.63 -10.63
C LEU A 31 -13.29 -0.41 -10.54
N ARG A 32 -13.77 0.77 -10.97
CA ARG A 32 -15.22 1.07 -11.05
C ARG A 32 -15.95 0.21 -12.07
N ASN A 33 -15.32 -0.14 -13.17
CA ASN A 33 -15.90 -0.97 -14.22
C ASN A 33 -15.96 -2.46 -13.80
N SER A 34 -14.87 -3.00 -13.24
CA SER A 34 -14.75 -4.40 -12.84
C SER A 34 -15.60 -4.74 -11.61
N LYS A 35 -15.73 -3.83 -10.63
CA LYS A 35 -16.52 -3.97 -9.39
C LYS A 35 -16.22 -5.30 -8.65
N PRO A 36 -14.97 -5.64 -8.36
CA PRO A 36 -14.65 -6.89 -7.69
C PRO A 36 -15.30 -6.93 -6.30
N ALA A 37 -15.92 -8.05 -5.94
CA ALA A 37 -16.51 -8.27 -4.62
C ALA A 37 -15.59 -9.05 -3.69
N SER A 38 -14.63 -9.78 -4.27
CA SER A 38 -13.69 -10.66 -3.55
C SER A 38 -12.25 -10.42 -4.01
N ILE A 39 -11.34 -10.44 -3.05
CA ILE A 39 -9.90 -10.22 -3.28
C ILE A 39 -9.10 -11.39 -2.72
N LEU A 40 -8.32 -12.02 -3.57
CA LEU A 40 -7.29 -12.97 -3.21
C LEU A 40 -6.00 -12.21 -2.93
N VAL A 41 -5.52 -12.25 -1.69
CA VAL A 41 -4.26 -11.62 -1.29
C VAL A 41 -3.14 -12.65 -1.37
N LEU A 42 -2.13 -12.39 -2.19
CA LEU A 42 -0.93 -13.22 -2.26
C LEU A 42 0.08 -12.81 -1.19
N PRO A 43 0.85 -13.77 -0.63
CA PRO A 43 1.95 -13.47 0.27
C PRO A 43 2.90 -12.44 -0.36
N PRO A 44 3.31 -11.39 0.38
CA PRO A 44 4.16 -10.34 -0.16
C PRO A 44 5.54 -10.83 -0.59
N VAL A 45 5.99 -10.46 -1.78
CA VAL A 45 7.41 -10.54 -2.16
C VAL A 45 8.20 -9.59 -1.26
N ASN A 46 9.21 -10.11 -0.59
CA ASN A 46 9.98 -9.37 0.41
C ASN A 46 11.36 -8.97 -0.12
N LEU A 47 11.55 -7.67 -0.39
CA LEU A 47 12.81 -7.09 -0.80
C LEU A 47 13.62 -6.52 0.39
N SER A 48 13.07 -6.62 1.61
CA SER A 48 13.77 -6.19 2.83
C SER A 48 14.66 -7.30 3.39
N PRO A 49 15.68 -6.97 4.19
CA PRO A 49 16.54 -7.98 4.81
C PRO A 49 15.87 -8.75 5.96
N ASP A 50 14.75 -8.26 6.52
CA ASP A 50 14.04 -8.94 7.61
C ASP A 50 13.00 -9.92 7.07
N ILE A 51 13.26 -11.21 7.26
CA ILE A 51 12.40 -12.30 6.79
C ILE A 51 10.98 -12.29 7.41
N ARG A 52 10.80 -11.66 8.57
CA ARG A 52 9.50 -11.56 9.24
C ARG A 52 8.54 -10.57 8.57
N GLY A 53 9.08 -9.68 7.76
CA GLY A 53 8.33 -8.58 7.14
C GLY A 53 7.16 -9.07 6.30
N SER A 54 7.35 -10.09 5.45
CA SER A 54 6.31 -10.63 4.58
C SER A 54 5.08 -11.09 5.36
N LEU A 55 5.26 -11.93 6.37
CA LEU A 55 4.16 -12.44 7.19
C LEU A 55 3.50 -11.33 8.02
N THR A 56 4.30 -10.36 8.50
CA THR A 56 3.77 -9.20 9.23
C THR A 56 2.85 -8.37 8.34
N VAL A 57 3.27 -8.02 7.14
CA VAL A 57 2.43 -7.26 6.20
C VAL A 57 1.20 -8.07 5.80
N LEU A 58 1.35 -9.36 5.47
CA LEU A 58 0.24 -10.24 5.12
C LEU A 58 -0.85 -10.25 6.20
N SER A 59 -0.46 -10.25 7.48
CA SER A 59 -1.41 -10.24 8.60
C SER A 59 -2.14 -8.89 8.77
N THR A 60 -1.62 -7.79 8.24
CA THR A 60 -2.16 -6.44 8.46
C THR A 60 -3.04 -5.94 7.32
N VAL A 61 -2.98 -6.54 6.14
CA VAL A 61 -3.72 -6.08 4.94
C VAL A 61 -5.19 -6.50 4.93
N THR A 62 -5.54 -7.57 5.65
CA THR A 62 -6.90 -8.13 5.65
C THR A 62 -7.92 -7.16 6.22
N LEU A 63 -7.59 -6.50 7.35
CA LEU A 63 -8.51 -5.60 8.04
C LEU A 63 -8.94 -4.41 7.17
N PRO A 64 -8.05 -3.58 6.60
CA PRO A 64 -8.46 -2.42 5.79
C PRO A 64 -9.24 -2.83 4.54
N LEU A 65 -8.98 -3.99 3.94
CA LEU A 65 -9.75 -4.51 2.81
C LEU A 65 -11.17 -4.92 3.23
N ALA A 66 -11.30 -5.61 4.36
CA ALA A 66 -12.59 -6.03 4.89
C ALA A 66 -13.45 -4.82 5.30
N GLU A 67 -12.86 -3.81 5.96
CA GLU A 67 -13.51 -2.56 6.33
C GLU A 67 -13.92 -1.74 5.11
N ALA A 68 -13.14 -1.80 4.02
CA ALA A 68 -13.52 -1.21 2.75
C ALA A 68 -14.71 -1.92 2.08
N GLY A 69 -15.13 -3.11 2.55
CA GLY A 69 -16.31 -3.84 2.06
C GLY A 69 -15.99 -4.90 1.01
N TYR A 70 -14.76 -5.40 0.97
CA TYR A 70 -14.39 -6.57 0.15
C TYR A 70 -14.45 -7.87 0.95
N TYR A 71 -14.76 -8.97 0.29
CA TYR A 71 -14.46 -10.29 0.83
C TYR A 71 -12.96 -10.59 0.62
N VAL A 72 -12.27 -10.90 1.70
CA VAL A 72 -10.87 -11.29 1.64
C VAL A 72 -10.75 -12.77 1.94
N PHE A 73 -10.13 -13.53 1.04
CA PHE A 73 -9.85 -14.94 1.30
C PHE A 73 -8.92 -15.07 2.51
N PRO A 74 -9.16 -16.07 3.40
CA PRO A 74 -8.30 -16.28 4.57
C PRO A 74 -6.84 -16.47 4.15
N VAL A 75 -5.98 -15.51 4.46
CA VAL A 75 -4.59 -15.47 3.95
C VAL A 75 -3.76 -16.68 4.36
N ALA A 76 -4.03 -17.25 5.53
CA ALA A 76 -3.36 -18.46 5.98
C ALA A 76 -3.75 -19.68 5.14
N LEU A 77 -5.02 -19.78 4.72
CA LEU A 77 -5.49 -20.86 3.85
C LEU A 77 -4.91 -20.71 2.44
N VAL A 78 -4.85 -19.48 1.92
CA VAL A 78 -4.22 -19.16 0.64
C VAL A 78 -2.76 -19.61 0.62
N ASP A 79 -1.97 -19.22 1.63
CA ASP A 79 -0.57 -19.61 1.79
C ASP A 79 -0.41 -21.14 1.90
N ALA A 80 -1.25 -21.81 2.68
CA ALA A 80 -1.25 -23.26 2.81
C ALA A 80 -1.54 -23.95 1.46
N THR A 81 -2.57 -23.47 0.72
CA THR A 81 -2.92 -24.03 -0.60
C THR A 81 -1.75 -23.93 -1.58
N PHE A 82 -1.03 -22.80 -1.61
CA PHE A 82 0.15 -22.69 -2.45
C PHE A 82 1.25 -23.67 -2.06
N LYS A 83 1.55 -23.79 -0.76
CA LYS A 83 2.58 -24.71 -0.25
C LYS A 83 2.26 -26.18 -0.54
N GLU A 84 1.00 -26.59 -0.40
CA GLU A 84 0.53 -27.92 -0.74
C GLU A 84 0.67 -28.21 -2.25
N ASN A 85 0.64 -27.19 -3.10
CA ASN A 85 0.86 -27.30 -4.55
C ASN A 85 2.34 -27.08 -4.95
N GLY A 86 3.27 -27.09 -4.00
CA GLY A 86 4.72 -27.00 -4.24
C GLY A 86 5.25 -25.58 -4.45
N LEU A 87 4.41 -24.55 -4.28
CA LEU A 87 4.82 -23.15 -4.38
C LEU A 87 5.05 -22.60 -2.96
N SER A 88 6.30 -22.60 -2.51
CA SER A 88 6.64 -22.20 -1.13
C SER A 88 7.19 -20.76 -1.04
N LEU A 89 7.59 -20.17 -2.15
CA LEU A 89 8.17 -18.82 -2.20
C LEU A 89 7.17 -17.81 -2.77
N PRO A 90 7.03 -16.61 -2.17
CA PRO A 90 6.13 -15.57 -2.68
C PRO A 90 6.36 -15.21 -4.15
N ASP A 91 7.61 -15.18 -4.63
CA ASP A 91 7.92 -14.91 -6.03
C ASP A 91 7.25 -15.94 -6.96
N GLN A 92 7.36 -17.24 -6.64
CA GLN A 92 6.72 -18.31 -7.38
C GLN A 92 5.18 -18.20 -7.35
N MET A 93 4.61 -17.81 -6.20
CA MET A 93 3.17 -17.58 -6.06
C MET A 93 2.70 -16.42 -6.94
N HIS A 94 3.50 -15.37 -7.07
CA HIS A 94 3.21 -14.21 -7.92
C HIS A 94 3.32 -14.52 -9.42
N GLU A 95 4.08 -15.53 -9.80
CA GLU A 95 4.20 -16.03 -11.18
C GLU A 95 3.08 -17.00 -11.56
N ALA A 96 2.25 -17.42 -10.61
CA ALA A 96 1.16 -18.37 -10.88
C ALA A 96 0.17 -17.77 -11.91
N PRO A 97 -0.22 -18.53 -12.95
CA PRO A 97 -1.16 -18.05 -13.96
C PRO A 97 -2.50 -17.62 -13.35
N LEU A 98 -2.99 -16.43 -13.69
CA LEU A 98 -4.27 -15.88 -13.19
C LEU A 98 -5.43 -16.85 -13.39
N ALA A 99 -5.50 -17.52 -14.54
CA ALA A 99 -6.54 -18.52 -14.82
C ALA A 99 -6.53 -19.68 -13.81
N LYS A 100 -5.34 -20.08 -13.34
CA LYS A 100 -5.20 -21.09 -12.26
C LYS A 100 -5.70 -20.54 -10.93
N LEU A 101 -5.30 -19.32 -10.56
CA LEU A 101 -5.75 -18.68 -9.33
C LEU A 101 -7.27 -18.53 -9.32
N GLN A 102 -7.84 -18.06 -10.42
CA GLN A 102 -9.28 -17.94 -10.58
C GLN A 102 -10.00 -19.29 -10.50
N SER A 103 -9.45 -20.34 -11.12
CA SER A 103 -10.08 -21.69 -11.10
C SER A 103 -10.05 -22.35 -9.71
N ILE A 104 -9.01 -22.08 -8.90
CA ILE A 104 -8.84 -22.66 -7.56
C ILE A 104 -9.65 -21.90 -6.53
N PHE A 105 -9.56 -20.56 -6.52
CA PHE A 105 -10.13 -19.73 -5.47
C PHE A 105 -11.46 -19.08 -5.87
N GLY A 106 -11.75 -18.90 -7.15
CA GLY A 106 -12.96 -18.21 -7.62
C GLY A 106 -12.96 -16.71 -7.29
N ALA A 107 -11.79 -16.10 -7.05
CA ALA A 107 -11.66 -14.70 -6.71
C ALA A 107 -11.96 -13.78 -7.90
N ASP A 108 -12.56 -12.60 -7.65
CA ASP A 108 -12.78 -11.59 -8.68
C ASP A 108 -11.50 -10.84 -9.01
N ALA A 109 -10.67 -10.58 -8.01
CA ALA A 109 -9.39 -9.88 -8.18
C ALA A 109 -8.28 -10.49 -7.33
N VAL A 110 -7.03 -10.30 -7.76
CA VAL A 110 -5.81 -10.74 -7.08
C VAL A 110 -5.00 -9.52 -6.66
N LEU A 111 -4.64 -9.45 -5.39
CA LEU A 111 -3.77 -8.43 -4.83
C LEU A 111 -2.34 -8.95 -4.71
N TYR A 112 -1.45 -8.35 -5.47
CA TYR A 112 -0.01 -8.57 -5.44
C TYR A 112 0.64 -7.53 -4.54
N LEU A 113 1.44 -7.97 -3.58
CA LEU A 113 2.12 -7.13 -2.61
C LEU A 113 3.63 -7.26 -2.74
N THR A 114 4.33 -6.15 -2.67
CA THR A 114 5.80 -6.11 -2.60
C THR A 114 6.20 -5.28 -1.39
N LEU A 115 6.90 -5.90 -0.45
CA LEU A 115 7.49 -5.25 0.72
C LEU A 115 8.86 -4.72 0.34
N GLU A 116 8.99 -3.40 0.20
CA GLU A 116 10.25 -2.75 -0.20
C GLU A 116 11.17 -2.49 0.99
N LYS A 117 10.58 -2.08 2.13
CA LYS A 117 11.31 -1.81 3.36
C LYS A 117 10.56 -2.36 4.57
N TYR A 118 11.29 -2.99 5.47
CA TYR A 118 10.78 -3.44 6.75
C TYR A 118 11.92 -3.52 7.77
N GLY A 119 11.73 -2.91 8.93
CA GLY A 119 12.66 -2.97 10.06
C GLY A 119 13.35 -1.64 10.34
N SER A 120 14.35 -1.69 11.20
CA SER A 120 15.05 -0.50 11.68
C SER A 120 15.98 0.08 10.61
N SER A 121 15.82 1.35 10.34
CA SER A 121 16.76 2.16 9.56
C SER A 121 17.59 3.00 10.55
N TYR A 122 18.89 2.78 10.54
CA TYR A 122 19.81 3.52 11.41
C TYR A 122 20.19 4.83 10.73
N MET A 123 19.78 5.94 11.31
CA MET A 123 20.32 7.27 10.98
C MET A 123 21.35 7.64 12.03
N VAL A 124 22.26 8.57 11.71
CA VAL A 124 23.40 8.93 12.56
C VAL A 124 23.00 9.42 13.96
N ILE A 125 21.76 9.89 14.13
CA ILE A 125 21.27 10.50 15.39
C ILE A 125 20.05 9.74 15.95
N ASP A 126 19.30 8.99 15.14
CA ASP A 126 18.08 8.29 15.58
C ASP A 126 17.86 6.99 14.81
N SER A 127 17.24 6.03 15.47
CA SER A 127 16.84 4.76 14.86
C SER A 127 15.33 4.77 14.69
N GLN A 128 14.86 4.48 13.48
CA GLN A 128 13.43 4.41 13.19
C GLN A 128 13.06 3.08 12.53
N THR A 129 11.88 2.58 12.85
CA THR A 129 11.28 1.45 12.16
C THR A 129 10.49 1.97 10.96
N VAL A 130 10.81 1.47 9.77
CA VAL A 130 10.12 1.86 8.53
C VAL A 130 9.51 0.65 7.87
N VAL A 131 8.28 0.80 7.36
CA VAL A 131 7.61 -0.18 6.49
C VAL A 131 7.16 0.53 5.23
N SER A 132 7.56 0.00 4.06
CA SER A 132 7.14 0.50 2.74
C SER A 132 6.62 -0.64 1.90
N VAL A 133 5.37 -0.53 1.43
CA VAL A 133 4.66 -1.57 0.67
C VAL A 133 4.12 -1.00 -0.62
N LYS A 134 4.33 -1.73 -1.72
CA LYS A 134 3.65 -1.55 -3.00
C LYS A 134 2.58 -2.60 -3.19
N ALA A 135 1.51 -2.23 -3.89
CA ALA A 135 0.44 -3.14 -4.24
C ALA A 135 -0.07 -2.93 -5.67
N ARG A 136 -0.52 -4.02 -6.29
CA ARG A 136 -1.24 -4.03 -7.56
C ARG A 136 -2.46 -4.92 -7.42
N LEU A 137 -3.64 -4.41 -7.76
CA LEU A 137 -4.89 -5.17 -7.83
C LEU A 137 -5.19 -5.48 -9.31
N VAL A 138 -5.35 -6.74 -9.62
CA VAL A 138 -5.53 -7.23 -11.00
C VAL A 138 -6.83 -8.04 -11.07
N ASP A 139 -7.65 -7.81 -12.09
CA ASP A 139 -8.85 -8.61 -12.36
C ASP A 139 -8.44 -10.06 -12.65
N ALA A 140 -9.00 -11.02 -11.93
CA ALA A 140 -8.61 -12.42 -12.01
C ALA A 140 -9.01 -13.10 -13.32
N ARG A 141 -10.01 -12.56 -14.03
CA ARG A 141 -10.54 -13.12 -15.29
C ARG A 141 -9.86 -12.52 -16.52
N THR A 142 -9.66 -11.21 -16.50
CA THR A 142 -9.16 -10.46 -17.68
C THR A 142 -7.68 -10.16 -17.63
N GLY A 143 -7.07 -10.17 -16.43
CA GLY A 143 -5.70 -9.71 -16.20
C GLY A 143 -5.53 -8.20 -16.23
N THR A 144 -6.63 -7.45 -16.29
CA THR A 144 -6.60 -5.97 -16.30
C THR A 144 -6.10 -5.43 -14.96
N LEU A 145 -5.18 -4.49 -14.99
CA LEU A 145 -4.74 -3.75 -13.80
C LEU A 145 -5.87 -2.82 -13.35
N LEU A 146 -6.49 -3.13 -12.20
CA LEU A 146 -7.60 -2.35 -11.65
C LEU A 146 -7.13 -1.16 -10.83
N TRP A 147 -6.03 -1.34 -10.11
CA TRP A 147 -5.46 -0.33 -9.23
C TRP A 147 -4.02 -0.68 -8.87
N GLN A 148 -3.25 0.34 -8.58
CA GLN A 148 -1.92 0.22 -7.98
C GLN A 148 -1.66 1.36 -7.01
N GLY A 149 -0.90 1.07 -5.97
CA GLY A 149 -0.55 2.05 -4.94
C GLY A 149 0.73 1.71 -4.22
N GLN A 150 1.21 2.68 -3.48
CA GLN A 150 2.36 2.56 -2.59
C GLN A 150 2.12 3.38 -1.34
N ALA A 151 2.47 2.83 -0.18
CA ALA A 151 2.46 3.57 1.06
C ALA A 151 3.67 3.21 1.92
N SER A 152 4.07 4.15 2.74
CA SER A 152 5.11 3.99 3.75
C SER A 152 4.62 4.53 5.08
N ALA A 153 5.14 3.98 6.16
CA ALA A 153 4.97 4.47 7.51
C ALA A 153 6.26 4.30 8.32
N SER A 154 6.42 5.13 9.35
CA SER A 154 7.54 5.05 10.28
C SER A 154 7.06 5.36 11.70
N ASP A 155 7.70 4.76 12.71
CA ASP A 155 7.47 5.08 14.12
C ASP A 155 8.07 6.43 14.54
N ALA A 156 8.90 7.03 13.68
CA ALA A 156 9.40 8.40 13.87
C ALA A 156 8.38 9.47 13.43
N GLU A 157 7.34 9.08 12.65
CA GLU A 157 6.29 10.01 12.26
C GLU A 157 5.52 10.46 13.50
N GLY A 158 5.54 11.76 13.78
CA GLY A 158 4.89 12.35 14.95
C GLY A 158 5.83 12.71 16.11
N ARG A 159 7.13 12.38 16.00
CA ARG A 159 8.13 12.96 16.89
C ARG A 159 8.40 14.44 16.52
N ASP A 160 8.25 14.79 15.25
CA ASP A 160 8.35 16.18 14.76
C ASP A 160 6.97 16.85 14.78
N ASN A 161 6.76 17.79 15.71
CA ASN A 161 5.52 18.55 15.92
C ASN A 161 5.12 19.48 14.73
N ASN A 162 5.76 19.39 13.58
CA ASN A 162 5.55 20.27 12.42
C ASN A 162 4.58 19.74 11.34
N ASN A 163 4.03 18.57 11.51
CA ASN A 163 3.07 18.01 10.55
C ASN A 163 1.65 18.36 10.99
N GLY A 164 0.99 19.27 10.27
CA GLY A 164 -0.33 19.84 10.55
C GLY A 164 -1.42 18.84 11.01
N VAL A 165 -2.66 19.32 11.16
CA VAL A 165 -3.82 18.64 11.79
C VAL A 165 -4.02 17.16 11.33
N LEU A 166 -3.66 16.80 10.10
CA LEU A 166 -3.69 15.42 9.59
C LEU A 166 -2.59 14.54 10.25
N GLY A 167 -1.44 15.09 10.56
CA GLY A 167 -0.38 14.39 11.30
C GLY A 167 -0.81 14.05 12.73
N VAL A 168 -1.54 14.93 13.39
CA VAL A 168 -1.97 14.74 14.79
C VAL A 168 -2.97 13.59 14.93
N LEU A 169 -3.89 13.40 14.00
CA LEU A 169 -4.86 12.29 14.05
C LEU A 169 -4.20 10.93 13.86
N LEU A 170 -3.20 10.84 12.98
CA LEU A 170 -2.42 9.61 12.79
C LEU A 170 -1.44 9.38 13.94
N THR A 171 -0.89 10.45 14.52
CA THR A 171 0.05 10.41 15.64
C THR A 171 -0.60 9.87 16.92
N SER A 172 -1.86 10.23 17.19
CA SER A 172 -2.58 9.74 18.37
C SER A 172 -2.79 8.23 18.32
N VAL A 173 -3.03 7.67 17.14
CA VAL A 173 -3.14 6.21 16.95
C VAL A 173 -1.77 5.55 17.13
N ILE A 174 -0.70 6.12 16.61
CA ILE A 174 0.67 5.58 16.75
C ILE A 174 1.13 5.66 18.21
N HIS A 175 0.89 6.76 18.92
CA HIS A 175 1.28 6.89 20.34
C HIS A 175 0.51 5.95 21.26
N GLN A 176 -0.78 5.71 21.05
CA GLN A 176 -1.55 4.72 21.82
C GLN A 176 -1.08 3.29 21.55
N LEU A 177 -0.55 3.01 20.36
CA LEU A 177 -0.04 1.71 19.98
C LEU A 177 1.42 1.48 20.44
N ALA A 178 2.22 2.52 20.54
CA ALA A 178 3.62 2.46 21.00
C ALA A 178 3.76 2.13 22.49
N SER A 179 2.72 2.31 23.30
CA SER A 179 2.71 1.97 24.72
C SER A 179 2.52 0.47 24.99
N ASN A 180 2.11 -0.30 24.01
CA ASN A 180 2.07 -1.76 24.13
C ASN A 180 3.43 -2.34 23.73
N ILE A 181 4.08 -3.01 24.67
CA ILE A 181 5.34 -3.76 24.55
C ILE A 181 5.17 -4.89 23.51
N GLY A 182 5.05 -4.52 22.24
CA GLY A 182 4.84 -5.41 21.12
C GLY A 182 5.75 -5.02 19.95
N ASN A 183 5.93 -5.90 19.01
CA ASN A 183 6.77 -5.74 17.84
C ASN A 183 6.50 -4.39 17.09
N PRO A 184 7.39 -3.38 17.16
CA PRO A 184 7.16 -2.06 16.56
C PRO A 184 6.94 -2.16 15.04
N GLY A 185 7.59 -3.11 14.37
CA GLY A 185 7.39 -3.35 12.94
C GLY A 185 5.95 -3.74 12.59
N HIS A 186 5.25 -4.48 13.46
CA HIS A 186 3.85 -4.84 13.24
C HIS A 186 2.92 -3.62 13.32
N GLN A 187 3.15 -2.70 14.26
CA GLN A 187 2.34 -1.49 14.38
C GLN A 187 2.54 -0.55 13.19
N VAL A 188 3.80 -0.35 12.77
CA VAL A 188 4.12 0.43 11.58
C VAL A 188 3.52 -0.21 10.32
N ALA A 189 3.55 -1.56 10.21
CA ALA A 189 2.92 -2.28 9.10
C ALA A 189 1.40 -2.07 9.05
N LYS A 190 0.70 -2.04 10.20
CA LYS A 190 -0.74 -1.70 10.25
C LYS A 190 -1.01 -0.32 9.65
N VAL A 191 -0.21 0.69 10.03
CA VAL A 191 -0.37 2.05 9.50
C VAL A 191 -0.09 2.09 8.01
N ALA A 192 0.98 1.45 7.54
CA ALA A 192 1.31 1.38 6.13
C ALA A 192 0.20 0.69 5.31
N SER A 193 -0.34 -0.45 5.81
CA SER A 193 -1.43 -1.18 5.17
C SER A 193 -2.74 -0.38 5.13
N ALA A 194 -3.08 0.33 6.21
CA ALA A 194 -4.25 1.20 6.25
C ALA A 194 -4.11 2.37 5.28
N ARG A 195 -2.94 3.03 5.22
CA ARG A 195 -2.68 4.09 4.24
C ARG A 195 -2.79 3.61 2.80
N LEU A 196 -2.29 2.40 2.54
CA LEU A 196 -2.26 1.84 1.21
C LEU A 196 -3.66 1.46 0.72
N LEU A 197 -4.49 0.86 1.58
CA LEU A 197 -5.68 0.13 1.15
C LEU A 197 -6.99 0.81 1.55
N SER A 198 -7.01 1.67 2.58
CA SER A 198 -8.25 2.29 3.03
C SER A 198 -8.73 3.38 2.06
N PRO A 199 -10.03 3.43 1.73
CA PRO A 199 -10.61 4.41 0.79
C PRO A 199 -10.35 5.86 1.20
N HIS A 200 -10.44 6.16 2.49
CA HIS A 200 -10.23 7.52 3.03
C HIS A 200 -8.83 8.11 2.78
N ASN A 201 -7.84 7.27 2.51
CA ASN A 201 -6.46 7.69 2.31
C ASN A 201 -6.02 7.68 0.83
N GLY A 202 -6.97 7.63 -0.11
CA GLY A 202 -6.67 7.50 -1.53
C GLY A 202 -6.20 6.10 -1.93
N GLY A 203 -6.50 5.09 -1.10
CA GLY A 203 -6.29 3.69 -1.40
C GLY A 203 -7.31 3.13 -2.38
N LEU A 204 -7.89 1.98 -2.07
CA LEU A 204 -8.95 1.37 -2.89
C LEU A 204 -10.27 2.13 -2.71
N LEU A 205 -11.17 2.02 -3.70
CA LEU A 205 -12.55 2.45 -3.55
C LEU A 205 -13.30 1.54 -2.57
N TYR A 206 -14.48 1.97 -2.11
CA TYR A 206 -15.34 1.10 -1.33
C TYR A 206 -15.84 -0.09 -2.16
N GLY A 207 -15.72 -1.28 -1.59
CA GLY A 207 -16.21 -2.52 -2.18
C GLY A 207 -17.73 -2.69 -2.05
N PRO A 208 -18.32 -3.64 -2.80
CA PRO A 208 -19.77 -3.81 -2.91
C PRO A 208 -20.52 -4.10 -1.60
N ARG A 209 -19.82 -4.53 -0.54
CA ARG A 209 -20.42 -4.79 0.78
C ARG A 209 -20.34 -3.61 1.74
N SER A 210 -19.72 -2.51 1.33
CA SER A 210 -19.64 -1.30 2.14
C SER A 210 -20.94 -0.50 2.05
N PRO A 211 -21.43 0.08 3.17
CA PRO A 211 -22.55 1.03 3.15
C PRO A 211 -22.18 2.33 2.41
N ASN A 212 -20.91 2.55 2.12
CA ASN A 212 -20.38 3.69 1.38
C ASN A 212 -20.07 3.37 -0.09
N TYR A 213 -20.45 2.19 -0.57
CA TYR A 213 -20.22 1.80 -1.96
C TYR A 213 -20.75 2.83 -2.95
N GLY A 214 -19.92 3.26 -3.89
CA GLY A 214 -20.27 4.27 -4.91
C GLY A 214 -20.34 5.70 -4.41
N LYS A 215 -19.87 5.99 -3.19
CA LYS A 215 -19.84 7.36 -2.62
C LYS A 215 -18.42 7.98 -2.62
N ASP A 216 -17.45 7.31 -3.23
CA ASP A 216 -16.03 7.70 -3.33
C ASP A 216 -15.58 8.10 -4.75
#